data_01c5a437acf4d699ab6b31c2aa4f54a5
#
_entry.id   01c5a437acf4d699ab6b31c2aa4f54a5
#
_cell.length_a   1.000
_cell.length_b   1.000
_cell.length_c   1.000
_cell.angle_alpha   90.00
_cell.angle_beta   90.00
_cell.angle_gamma   90.00
#
_symmetry.space_group_name_H-M   'P 1'
#
loop_
_entity.id
_entity.type
_entity.pdbx_description
1 polymer ?
#
loop_
_entity_poly.entity_id
_entity_poly.type
_entity_poly.pdbx_seq_one_letter_code
_entity_poly.pdbx_strand_id
1 'polypeptide(L)'
;MITPQCADFVTTSFKNRWRSLMSVDDLIHDVVDLIEEAGQADRTYFFYSSDHGFQLGQFNIPMDKRHAYDWDTRIHLLARGPGIGAGMTWSEPATQGAFQFWSWIR
;
A
#
# COMPACT_ATOMS: atom_id res chain seq x y z
N MET A 1 -4.99 4.38 28.84
CA MET A 1 -4.95 5.78 28.33
C MET A 1 -3.56 6.07 27.82
N ILE A 2 -3.41 6.60 26.61
CA ILE A 2 -2.09 6.96 26.04
C ILE A 2 -1.52 8.13 26.83
N THR A 3 -0.26 8.01 27.29
CA THR A 3 0.45 9.11 27.98
C THR A 3 0.85 10.20 26.99
N PRO A 4 1.12 11.44 27.42
CA PRO A 4 1.61 12.50 26.52
C PRO A 4 2.87 12.10 25.75
N GLN A 5 3.82 11.45 26.39
CA GLN A 5 5.05 10.97 25.73
C GLN A 5 4.75 9.94 24.62
N CYS A 6 3.79 9.05 24.88
CA CYS A 6 3.35 8.08 23.87
C CYS A 6 2.63 8.76 22.70
N ALA A 7 1.84 9.79 22.97
CA ALA A 7 1.17 10.57 21.94
C ALA A 7 2.18 11.30 21.03
N ASP A 8 3.24 11.89 21.60
CA ASP A 8 4.32 12.54 20.86
C ASP A 8 5.10 11.53 19.99
N PHE A 9 5.38 10.35 20.54
CA PHE A 9 6.02 9.25 19.79
C PHE A 9 5.17 8.82 18.59
N VAL A 10 3.88 8.57 18.81
CA VAL A 10 2.93 8.17 17.76
C VAL A 10 2.84 9.25 16.68
N THR A 11 2.73 10.52 17.07
CA THR A 11 2.68 11.67 16.14
C THR A 11 3.95 11.77 15.31
N THR A 12 5.11 11.59 15.92
CA THR A 12 6.41 11.64 15.23
C THR A 12 6.54 10.47 14.26
N SER A 13 6.16 9.27 14.67
CA SER A 13 6.17 8.06 13.83
C SER A 13 5.23 8.23 12.63
N PHE A 14 4.05 8.79 12.83
CA PHE A 14 3.12 9.09 11.75
C PHE A 14 3.72 10.06 10.72
N LYS A 15 4.32 11.17 11.17
CA LYS A 15 4.98 12.13 10.28
C LYS A 15 6.14 11.50 9.51
N ASN A 16 6.95 10.68 10.16
CA ASN A 16 8.07 10.00 9.51
C ASN A 16 7.59 8.98 8.47
N ARG A 17 6.50 8.27 8.74
CA ARG A 17 5.86 7.37 7.77
C ARG A 17 5.42 8.14 6.51
N TRP A 18 4.76 9.28 6.67
CA TRP A 18 4.38 10.11 5.52
C TRP A 18 5.58 10.59 4.71
N ARG A 19 6.66 11.02 5.38
CA ARG A 19 7.91 11.40 4.70
C ARG A 19 8.51 10.26 3.89
N SER A 20 8.50 9.04 4.45
CA SER A 20 8.97 7.84 3.72
C SER A 20 8.10 7.54 2.50
N LEU A 21 6.79 7.75 2.58
CA LEU A 21 5.88 7.56 1.45
C LEU A 21 6.14 8.53 0.30
N MET A 22 6.67 9.73 0.55
CA MET A 22 7.09 10.65 -0.51
C MET A 22 8.19 10.02 -1.40
N SER A 23 9.16 9.33 -0.80
CA SER A 23 10.19 8.62 -1.58
C SER A 23 9.64 7.42 -2.35
N VAL A 24 8.58 6.79 -1.86
CA VAL A 24 7.88 5.73 -2.59
C VAL A 24 7.14 6.30 -3.80
N ASP A 25 6.55 7.48 -3.66
CA ASP A 25 5.88 8.20 -4.76
C ASP A 25 6.87 8.53 -5.89
N ASP A 26 8.05 9.08 -5.52
CA ASP A 26 9.14 9.34 -6.47
C ASP A 26 9.57 8.04 -7.19
N LEU A 27 9.75 6.93 -6.45
CA LEU A 27 10.11 5.64 -7.03
C LEU A 27 9.06 5.12 -8.02
N ILE A 28 7.77 5.26 -7.68
CA ILE A 28 6.68 4.83 -8.57
C ILE A 28 6.70 5.65 -9.85
N HIS A 29 6.92 6.96 -9.75
CA HIS A 29 7.05 7.86 -10.90
C HIS A 29 8.19 7.40 -11.82
N ASP A 30 9.38 7.22 -11.28
CA ASP A 30 10.57 6.78 -12.04
C ASP A 30 10.33 5.44 -12.76
N VAL A 31 9.70 4.46 -12.09
CA VAL A 31 9.38 3.16 -12.69
C VAL A 31 8.36 3.29 -13.82
N VAL A 32 7.33 4.11 -13.64
CA VAL A 32 6.31 4.33 -14.67
C VAL A 32 6.93 5.02 -15.88
N ASP A 33 7.72 6.07 -15.68
CA ASP A 33 8.39 6.82 -16.75
C ASP A 33 9.32 5.91 -17.56
N LEU A 34 10.13 5.08 -16.91
CA LEU A 34 11.00 4.11 -17.59
C LEU A 34 10.21 3.16 -18.51
N ILE A 35 9.06 2.69 -18.08
CA ILE A 35 8.21 1.79 -18.88
C ILE A 35 7.55 2.55 -20.03
N GLU A 36 7.14 3.80 -19.82
CA GLU A 36 6.58 4.68 -20.85
C GLU A 36 7.64 5.02 -21.91
N GLU A 37 8.84 5.43 -21.50
CA GLU A 37 9.97 5.70 -22.38
C GLU A 37 10.42 4.47 -23.21
N ALA A 38 10.33 3.28 -22.61
CA ALA A 38 10.58 2.03 -23.29
C ALA A 38 9.47 1.61 -24.29
N GLY A 39 8.36 2.37 -24.38
CA GLY A 39 7.22 2.04 -25.24
C GLY A 39 6.49 0.75 -24.82
N GLN A 40 6.53 0.41 -23.54
CA GLN A 40 5.95 -0.84 -23.01
C GLN A 40 4.66 -0.61 -22.18
N ALA A 41 4.22 0.63 -21.99
CA ALA A 41 3.08 0.96 -21.13
C ALA A 41 1.79 0.22 -21.55
N ASP A 42 1.54 0.09 -22.86
CA ASP A 42 0.35 -0.60 -23.39
C ASP A 42 0.35 -2.12 -23.19
N ARG A 43 1.45 -2.67 -22.68
CA ARG A 43 1.62 -4.12 -22.42
C ARG A 43 2.03 -4.43 -20.98
N THR A 44 2.01 -3.42 -20.11
CA THR A 44 2.46 -3.54 -18.73
C THR A 44 1.29 -3.28 -17.78
N TYR A 45 1.15 -4.16 -16.78
CA TYR A 45 0.27 -3.96 -15.65
C TYR A 45 1.08 -3.57 -14.42
N PHE A 46 0.66 -2.50 -13.76
CA PHE A 46 1.22 -2.03 -12.51
C PHE A 46 0.28 -2.40 -11.38
N PHE A 47 0.81 -3.01 -10.32
CA PHE A 47 0.09 -3.28 -9.10
C PHE A 47 0.83 -2.67 -7.92
N TYR A 48 0.11 -1.93 -7.09
CA TYR A 48 0.63 -1.37 -5.86
C TYR A 48 -0.20 -1.82 -4.68
N SER A 49 0.46 -2.42 -3.69
CA SER A 49 -0.17 -2.94 -2.49
C SER A 49 0.81 -2.91 -1.31
N SER A 50 0.40 -3.44 -0.16
CA SER A 50 1.24 -3.62 1.02
C SER A 50 1.13 -5.05 1.52
N ASP A 51 2.13 -5.54 2.24
CA ASP A 51 2.12 -6.86 2.89
C ASP A 51 1.15 -6.91 4.08
N HIS A 52 0.97 -5.81 4.80
CA HIS A 52 0.07 -5.63 5.93
C HIS A 52 -0.28 -4.16 6.13
N GLY A 53 -1.27 -3.91 6.98
CA GLY A 53 -1.54 -2.59 7.52
C GLY A 53 -0.66 -2.26 8.73
N PHE A 54 -1.03 -1.21 9.46
CA PHE A 54 -0.22 -0.76 10.59
C PHE A 54 -1.03 0.09 11.57
N GLN A 55 -0.94 -0.22 12.86
CA GLN A 55 -1.56 0.55 13.92
C GLN A 55 -0.62 1.63 14.46
N LEU A 56 -1.17 2.82 14.65
CA LEU A 56 -0.48 3.97 15.26
C LEU A 56 -1.45 4.68 16.22
N GLY A 57 -1.61 4.13 17.42
CA GLY A 57 -2.45 4.70 18.48
C GLY A 57 -3.90 4.22 18.49
N GLN A 58 -4.38 3.52 17.47
CA GLN A 58 -5.73 2.93 17.48
C GLN A 58 -5.83 1.90 18.60
N PHE A 59 -7.01 1.87 19.26
CA PHE A 59 -7.29 0.98 20.41
C PHE A 59 -6.29 1.11 21.58
N ASN A 60 -5.63 2.28 21.73
CA ASN A 60 -4.53 2.50 22.68
C ASN A 60 -3.30 1.60 22.44
N ILE A 61 -3.14 1.06 21.24
CA ILE A 61 -1.92 0.35 20.82
C ILE A 61 -0.98 1.38 20.19
N PRO A 62 0.17 1.70 20.82
CA PRO A 62 1.04 2.78 20.33
C PRO A 62 1.59 2.51 18.92
N MET A 63 2.04 1.29 18.68
CA MET A 63 2.56 0.84 17.40
C MET A 63 2.54 -0.70 17.35
N ASP A 64 1.86 -1.26 16.37
CA ASP A 64 1.90 -2.71 16.12
C ASP A 64 1.40 -3.07 14.71
N LYS A 65 1.59 -4.34 14.31
CA LYS A 65 1.14 -4.93 13.05
C LYS A 65 0.81 -6.42 13.16
N ARG A 66 0.44 -6.89 14.35
CA ARG A 66 0.28 -8.33 14.68
C ARG A 66 -1.14 -8.72 15.02
N HIS A 67 -2.08 -7.82 14.91
CA HIS A 67 -3.47 -8.05 15.30
C HIS A 67 -4.36 -8.33 14.10
N ALA A 68 -5.50 -8.97 14.33
CA ALA A 68 -6.50 -9.26 13.31
C ALA A 68 -7.50 -8.11 13.12
N TYR A 69 -7.10 -6.88 13.40
CA TYR A 69 -7.93 -5.70 13.16
C TYR A 69 -7.80 -5.21 11.71
N ASP A 70 -8.81 -4.53 11.21
CA ASP A 70 -8.80 -3.94 9.86
C ASP A 70 -7.57 -3.06 9.61
N TRP A 71 -7.06 -2.37 10.63
CA TRP A 71 -5.82 -1.57 10.55
C TRP A 71 -4.60 -2.38 10.16
N ASP A 72 -4.57 -3.68 10.48
CA ASP A 72 -3.48 -4.59 10.17
C ASP A 72 -3.75 -5.42 8.91
N THR A 73 -5.01 -5.77 8.66
CA THR A 73 -5.39 -6.75 7.64
C THR A 73 -5.97 -6.13 6.36
N ARG A 74 -6.61 -4.96 6.48
CA ARG A 74 -7.19 -4.26 5.33
C ARG A 74 -6.16 -3.35 4.67
N ILE A 75 -5.61 -3.81 3.57
CA ILE A 75 -4.62 -3.10 2.77
C ILE A 75 -5.24 -2.60 1.46
N HIS A 76 -4.60 -1.60 0.87
CA HIS A 76 -4.98 -1.10 -0.44
C HIS A 76 -4.47 -2.02 -1.55
N LEU A 77 -5.16 -2.02 -2.67
CA LEU A 77 -4.71 -2.58 -3.93
C LEU A 77 -5.05 -1.58 -5.03
N LEU A 78 -4.02 -1.07 -5.67
CA LEU A 78 -4.16 -0.21 -6.85
C LEU A 78 -3.66 -0.98 -8.07
N ALA A 79 -4.36 -0.83 -9.20
CA ALA A 79 -3.99 -1.46 -10.45
C ALA A 79 -4.11 -0.44 -11.60
N ARG A 80 -3.13 -0.45 -12.50
CA ARG A 80 -3.13 0.30 -13.77
C ARG A 80 -2.64 -0.64 -14.87
N GLY A 81 -3.25 -0.56 -16.04
CA GLY A 81 -2.79 -1.32 -17.21
C GLY A 81 -3.83 -1.40 -18.33
N PRO A 82 -3.51 -2.09 -19.42
CA PRO A 82 -4.39 -2.24 -20.57
C PRO A 82 -5.76 -2.78 -20.19
N GLY A 83 -6.83 -2.11 -20.61
CA GLY A 83 -8.20 -2.51 -20.32
C GLY A 83 -8.72 -2.14 -18.93
N ILE A 84 -7.90 -1.55 -18.07
CA ILE A 84 -8.34 -1.02 -16.78
C ILE A 84 -8.69 0.47 -16.95
N GLY A 85 -9.96 0.81 -16.77
CA GLY A 85 -10.44 2.19 -16.87
C GLY A 85 -9.97 3.05 -15.70
N ALA A 86 -9.66 4.32 -15.95
CA ALA A 86 -9.33 5.26 -14.89
C ALA A 86 -10.50 5.49 -13.93
N GLY A 87 -10.23 5.61 -12.63
CA GLY A 87 -11.22 5.89 -11.61
C GLY A 87 -12.18 4.74 -11.29
N MET A 88 -11.90 3.53 -11.78
CA MET A 88 -12.67 2.35 -11.42
C MET A 88 -12.43 1.95 -9.96
N THR A 89 -13.49 1.53 -9.29
CA THR A 89 -13.40 0.91 -7.95
C THR A 89 -13.96 -0.49 -8.01
N TRP A 90 -13.32 -1.39 -7.28
CA TRP A 90 -13.75 -2.77 -7.10
C TRP A 90 -14.20 -2.99 -5.65
N SER A 91 -15.39 -3.49 -5.44
CA SER A 91 -16.00 -3.67 -4.12
C SER A 91 -15.85 -5.07 -3.54
N GLU A 92 -15.52 -6.06 -4.38
CA GLU A 92 -15.32 -7.42 -3.90
C GLU A 92 -13.97 -7.57 -3.18
N PRO A 93 -13.91 -8.32 -2.07
CA PRO A 93 -12.65 -8.53 -1.36
C PRO A 93 -11.67 -9.34 -2.22
N ALA A 94 -10.42 -8.88 -2.28
CA ALA A 94 -9.30 -9.62 -2.84
C ALA A 94 -8.29 -9.93 -1.73
N THR A 95 -7.66 -11.10 -1.78
CA THR A 95 -6.60 -11.47 -0.83
C THR A 95 -5.26 -11.55 -1.53
N GLN A 96 -4.18 -11.27 -0.81
CA GLN A 96 -2.82 -11.43 -1.35
C GLN A 96 -2.52 -12.84 -1.84
N GLY A 97 -3.12 -13.86 -1.21
CA GLY A 97 -3.02 -15.25 -1.67
C GLY A 97 -3.51 -15.45 -3.11
N ALA A 98 -4.48 -14.65 -3.58
CA ALA A 98 -4.93 -14.70 -4.95
C ALA A 98 -3.84 -14.24 -5.94
N PHE A 99 -2.97 -13.30 -5.55
CA PHE A 99 -1.86 -12.83 -6.39
C PHE A 99 -0.71 -13.84 -6.50
N GLN A 100 -0.43 -14.60 -5.47
CA GLN A 100 0.59 -15.65 -5.52
C GLN A 100 0.20 -16.78 -6.49
N PHE A 101 -1.09 -17.08 -6.64
CA PHE A 101 -1.55 -18.09 -7.59
C PHE A 101 -1.30 -17.71 -9.06
N TRP A 102 -1.38 -16.44 -9.41
CA TRP A 102 -1.16 -15.97 -10.78
C TRP A 102 0.31 -16.02 -11.22
N SER A 103 1.25 -15.97 -10.30
CA SER A 103 2.69 -16.05 -10.62
C SER A 103 3.14 -17.47 -11.01
N TRP A 104 2.33 -18.50 -10.76
CA TRP A 104 2.65 -19.91 -11.05
C TRP A 104 1.96 -20.44 -12.33
N ILE A 105 1.09 -19.66 -12.95
CA ILE A 105 0.40 -20.03 -14.21
C ILE A 105 1.08 -19.27 -15.35
N ARG A 106 2.27 -19.68 -15.70
CA ARG A 106 2.95 -19.40 -16.97
C ARG A 106 3.52 -20.69 -17.55
#